data_59618dbc7d76131809422ad3fc32b71a
#
_entry.id   59618dbc7d76131809422ad3fc32b71a
#
_cell.length_a   1.000
_cell.length_b   1.000
_cell.length_c   1.000
_cell.angle_alpha   90.00
_cell.angle_beta   90.00
_cell.angle_gamma   90.00
#
_symmetry.space_group_name_H-M   'P 1'
#
loop_
_entity.id
_entity.type
_entity.pdbx_description
1 polymer ?
#
loop_
_entity_poly.entity_id
_entity_poly.type
_entity_poly.pdbx_seq_one_letter_code
_entity_poly.pdbx_strand_id
1 'polypeptide(L)'
;MKKPLALFIINASLTEALLDGIELFRQQNGDCLDVRVFATHDIEEEAVSIRSVFQSLEDADIVFLDIRGGGKAAGICARVLPTTHQPVALLLGGSPEIMALLRLGSFSMKNIMERSMQRQADSPAAGPNIAVMQRLMKVVETGGSLLPFGRLKHARNWALMMRYWQQGGGENIKNLLIFAANEYLGLRLPKPAKPKVYPEYGIFDPLSSRSYTSLSAYCQNEGF
;
A
#
# COMPACT_ATOMS: atom_id res chain seq x y z
N MET A 1 -0.61 -21.96 -15.85
CA MET A 1 -1.40 -20.81 -15.39
C MET A 1 -0.53 -19.56 -15.48
N LYS A 2 -1.07 -18.42 -15.92
CA LYS A 2 -0.38 -17.13 -15.87
C LYS A 2 -0.16 -16.76 -14.40
N LYS A 3 1.04 -16.30 -14.04
CA LYS A 3 1.31 -15.78 -12.70
C LYS A 3 0.51 -14.49 -12.50
N PRO A 4 -0.09 -14.26 -11.33
CA PRO A 4 -0.69 -12.97 -11.04
C PRO A 4 0.37 -11.87 -11.02
N LEU A 5 -0.04 -10.65 -11.42
CA LEU A 5 0.81 -9.47 -11.49
C LEU A 5 0.41 -8.46 -10.41
N ALA A 6 1.34 -8.17 -9.50
CA ALA A 6 1.25 -7.03 -8.58
C ALA A 6 2.00 -5.84 -9.17
N LEU A 7 1.31 -4.75 -9.39
CA LEU A 7 1.88 -3.51 -9.92
C LEU A 7 2.03 -2.47 -8.82
N PHE A 8 3.22 -1.88 -8.70
CA PHE A 8 3.50 -0.76 -7.81
C PHE A 8 3.77 0.50 -8.64
N ILE A 9 3.08 1.59 -8.32
CA ILE A 9 3.41 2.95 -8.77
C ILE A 9 3.69 3.76 -7.51
N ILE A 10 4.96 4.07 -7.27
CA ILE A 10 5.44 4.57 -5.98
C ILE A 10 6.42 5.73 -6.12
N ASN A 11 6.59 6.46 -5.03
CA ASN A 11 7.68 7.42 -4.91
C ASN A 11 9.04 6.69 -4.90
N ALA A 12 10.02 7.21 -5.62
CA ALA A 12 11.35 6.61 -5.79
C ALA A 12 12.10 6.32 -4.47
N SER A 13 11.83 7.10 -3.41
CA SER A 13 12.49 6.94 -2.10
C SER A 13 12.26 5.58 -1.41
N LEU A 14 11.30 4.78 -1.88
CA LEU A 14 10.95 3.48 -1.28
C LEU A 14 11.32 2.29 -2.17
N THR A 15 11.98 2.54 -3.29
CA THR A 15 12.28 1.50 -4.29
C THR A 15 13.20 0.41 -3.74
N GLU A 16 14.24 0.79 -2.99
CA GLU A 16 15.22 -0.17 -2.43
C GLU A 16 14.53 -1.16 -1.47
N ALA A 17 13.79 -0.65 -0.48
CA ALA A 17 13.07 -1.50 0.46
C ALA A 17 12.04 -2.42 -0.23
N LEU A 18 11.43 -1.94 -1.33
CA LEU A 18 10.52 -2.74 -2.14
C LEU A 18 11.27 -3.85 -2.88
N LEU A 19 12.41 -3.57 -3.49
CA LEU A 19 13.23 -4.57 -4.18
C LEU A 19 13.73 -5.65 -3.22
N ASP A 20 14.20 -5.27 -2.04
CA ASP A 20 14.58 -6.21 -0.98
C ASP A 20 13.41 -7.10 -0.58
N GLY A 21 12.23 -6.51 -0.40
CA GLY A 21 11.03 -7.27 -0.03
C GLY A 21 10.58 -8.24 -1.11
N ILE A 22 10.71 -7.88 -2.38
CA ILE A 22 10.44 -8.76 -3.53
C ILE A 22 11.41 -9.94 -3.53
N GLU A 23 12.69 -9.67 -3.30
CA GLU A 23 13.73 -10.73 -3.26
C GLU A 23 13.47 -11.71 -2.10
N LEU A 24 13.22 -11.21 -0.89
CA LEU A 24 12.85 -12.02 0.27
C LEU A 24 11.57 -12.82 0.03
N PHE A 25 10.60 -12.24 -0.68
CA PHE A 25 9.37 -12.94 -1.06
C PHE A 25 9.67 -14.12 -1.97
N ARG A 26 10.48 -13.92 -3.01
CA ARG A 26 10.87 -14.95 -3.98
C ARG A 26 11.68 -16.08 -3.33
N GLN A 27 12.61 -15.73 -2.44
CA GLN A 27 13.39 -16.70 -1.69
C GLN A 27 12.51 -17.62 -0.84
N GLN A 28 11.50 -17.08 -0.20
CA GLN A 28 10.62 -17.83 0.70
C GLN A 28 9.52 -18.60 -0.03
N ASN A 29 8.94 -18.04 -1.10
CA ASN A 29 7.70 -18.54 -1.70
C ASN A 29 7.88 -19.01 -3.16
N GLY A 30 9.10 -18.89 -3.70
CA GLY A 30 9.37 -19.16 -5.09
C GLY A 30 8.82 -18.10 -6.04
N ASP A 31 8.87 -18.37 -7.32
CA ASP A 31 8.47 -17.46 -8.40
C ASP A 31 6.97 -17.61 -8.76
N CYS A 32 6.10 -17.36 -7.77
CA CYS A 32 4.64 -17.52 -7.90
C CYS A 32 3.87 -16.22 -8.15
N LEU A 33 4.54 -15.05 -8.05
CA LEU A 33 3.97 -13.73 -8.22
C LEU A 33 4.91 -12.87 -9.07
N ASP A 34 4.39 -12.28 -10.14
CA ASP A 34 5.09 -11.23 -10.86
C ASP A 34 4.89 -9.89 -10.15
N VAL A 35 5.99 -9.15 -9.96
CA VAL A 35 5.95 -7.81 -9.39
C VAL A 35 6.59 -6.83 -10.36
N ARG A 36 5.84 -5.79 -10.71
CA ARG A 36 6.31 -4.70 -11.56
C ARG A 36 6.26 -3.40 -10.78
N VAL A 37 7.30 -2.59 -10.93
CA VAL A 37 7.47 -1.34 -10.19
C VAL A 37 7.72 -0.20 -11.17
N PHE A 38 6.98 0.89 -11.01
CA PHE A 38 7.28 2.17 -11.65
C PHE A 38 7.46 3.23 -10.57
N ALA A 39 8.58 3.95 -10.63
CA ALA A 39 8.75 5.15 -9.83
C ALA A 39 7.97 6.32 -10.47
N THR A 40 7.28 7.11 -9.68
CA THR A 40 6.55 8.28 -10.18
C THR A 40 7.47 9.25 -10.91
N HIS A 41 8.70 9.44 -10.42
CA HIS A 41 9.72 10.27 -11.07
C HIS A 41 10.02 9.83 -12.51
N ASP A 42 10.21 8.52 -12.73
CA ASP A 42 10.50 7.98 -14.06
C ASP A 42 9.33 8.19 -15.05
N ILE A 43 8.09 8.19 -14.53
CA ILE A 43 6.90 8.49 -15.33
C ILE A 43 6.83 9.99 -15.67
N GLU A 44 7.14 10.86 -14.71
CA GLU A 44 7.13 12.33 -14.92
C GLU A 44 8.18 12.76 -15.93
N GLU A 45 9.37 12.16 -15.89
CA GLU A 45 10.49 12.46 -16.79
C GLU A 45 10.45 11.65 -18.09
N GLU A 46 9.45 10.82 -18.31
CA GLU A 46 9.32 9.94 -19.48
C GLU A 46 10.52 8.97 -19.66
N ALA A 47 11.22 8.67 -18.57
CA ALA A 47 12.28 7.66 -18.56
C ALA A 47 11.73 6.24 -18.82
N VAL A 48 10.43 6.05 -18.58
CA VAL A 48 9.69 4.82 -18.91
C VAL A 48 8.62 5.13 -19.96
N SER A 49 8.35 4.15 -20.82
CA SER A 49 7.30 4.30 -21.84
C SER A 49 5.93 4.42 -21.17
N ILE A 50 5.24 5.51 -21.43
CA ILE A 50 3.85 5.74 -20.99
C ILE A 50 2.94 4.59 -21.43
N ARG A 51 3.14 4.04 -22.62
CA ARG A 51 2.40 2.87 -23.12
C ARG A 51 2.63 1.66 -22.23
N SER A 52 3.86 1.44 -21.75
CA SER A 52 4.19 0.33 -20.85
C SER A 52 3.49 0.48 -19.47
N VAL A 53 3.36 1.71 -18.98
CA VAL A 53 2.61 1.99 -17.74
C VAL A 53 1.13 1.68 -17.93
N PHE A 54 0.51 2.14 -19.03
CA PHE A 54 -0.87 1.83 -19.37
C PHE A 54 -1.13 0.33 -19.43
N GLN A 55 -0.32 -0.38 -20.25
CA GLN A 55 -0.44 -1.83 -20.41
C GLN A 55 -0.32 -2.56 -19.05
N SER A 56 0.61 -2.10 -18.20
CA SER A 56 0.81 -2.70 -16.89
C SER A 56 -0.36 -2.46 -15.95
N LEU A 57 -1.00 -1.29 -16.01
CA LEU A 57 -2.22 -0.99 -15.25
C LEU A 57 -3.40 -1.85 -15.69
N GLU A 58 -3.52 -2.13 -17.00
CA GLU A 58 -4.58 -2.99 -17.55
C GLU A 58 -4.33 -4.46 -17.22
N ASP A 59 -3.08 -4.92 -17.26
CA ASP A 59 -2.68 -6.31 -17.05
C ASP A 59 -2.59 -6.72 -15.58
N ALA A 60 -2.51 -5.76 -14.66
CA ALA A 60 -2.32 -6.01 -13.24
C ALA A 60 -3.52 -6.71 -12.59
N ASP A 61 -3.25 -7.70 -11.73
CA ASP A 61 -4.25 -8.37 -10.90
C ASP A 61 -4.46 -7.63 -9.56
N ILE A 62 -3.49 -6.81 -9.13
CA ILE A 62 -3.58 -5.86 -8.01
C ILE A 62 -2.66 -4.67 -8.26
N VAL A 63 -3.10 -3.47 -7.87
CA VAL A 63 -2.32 -2.24 -8.00
C VAL A 63 -2.10 -1.62 -6.63
N PHE A 64 -0.85 -1.23 -6.35
CA PHE A 64 -0.44 -0.51 -5.16
C PHE A 64 0.01 0.90 -5.54
N LEU A 65 -0.54 1.92 -4.89
CA LEU A 65 -0.26 3.32 -5.17
C LEU A 65 0.33 4.03 -3.95
N ASP A 66 1.51 4.63 -4.12
CA ASP A 66 2.07 5.67 -3.25
C ASP A 66 2.35 6.91 -4.11
N ILE A 67 1.31 7.71 -4.36
CA ILE A 67 1.38 8.90 -5.19
C ILE A 67 1.06 10.11 -4.32
N ARG A 68 2.05 10.97 -4.10
CA ARG A 68 2.00 12.12 -3.16
C ARG A 68 1.65 13.45 -3.81
N GLY A 69 0.94 13.47 -4.90
CA GLY A 69 0.61 14.72 -5.59
C GLY A 69 -0.18 14.50 -6.85
N GLY A 70 -0.25 15.56 -7.66
CA GLY A 70 -0.70 15.51 -9.05
C GLY A 70 0.44 15.02 -9.96
N GLY A 71 0.33 15.31 -11.26
CA GLY A 71 1.34 14.99 -12.26
C GLY A 71 0.88 13.91 -13.22
N LYS A 72 1.80 13.47 -14.11
CA LYS A 72 1.49 12.48 -15.15
C LYS A 72 1.09 11.14 -14.56
N ALA A 73 1.81 10.65 -13.55
CA ALA A 73 1.53 9.38 -12.89
C ALA A 73 0.11 9.36 -12.30
N ALA A 74 -0.26 10.41 -11.56
CA ALA A 74 -1.60 10.57 -11.01
C ALA A 74 -2.67 10.62 -12.11
N GLY A 75 -2.45 11.42 -13.16
CA GLY A 75 -3.35 11.54 -14.30
C GLY A 75 -3.56 10.23 -15.05
N ILE A 76 -2.51 9.44 -15.24
CA ILE A 76 -2.60 8.12 -15.87
C ILE A 76 -3.45 7.18 -15.00
N CYS A 77 -3.15 7.09 -13.70
CA CYS A 77 -3.91 6.26 -12.77
C CYS A 77 -5.38 6.65 -12.72
N ALA A 78 -5.68 7.96 -12.62
CA ALA A 78 -7.05 8.48 -12.59
C ALA A 78 -7.83 8.19 -13.87
N ARG A 79 -7.17 8.07 -15.01
CA ARG A 79 -7.79 7.74 -16.30
C ARG A 79 -8.01 6.24 -16.50
N VAL A 80 -7.03 5.41 -16.16
CA VAL A 80 -7.06 3.97 -16.45
C VAL A 80 -7.82 3.18 -15.39
N LEU A 81 -7.49 3.38 -14.11
CA LEU A 81 -8.03 2.54 -13.05
C LEU A 81 -9.56 2.56 -12.91
N PRO A 82 -10.29 3.66 -13.18
CA PRO A 82 -11.76 3.62 -13.16
C PRO A 82 -12.38 2.69 -14.21
N THR A 83 -11.65 2.36 -15.29
CA THR A 83 -12.14 1.46 -16.36
C THR A 83 -11.81 0.00 -16.13
N THR A 84 -11.07 -0.29 -15.07
CA THR A 84 -10.61 -1.64 -14.71
C THR A 84 -11.30 -2.13 -13.42
N HIS A 85 -11.16 -3.41 -13.09
CA HIS A 85 -11.89 -4.04 -11.96
C HIS A 85 -10.98 -4.63 -10.88
N GLN A 86 -9.66 -4.70 -11.12
CA GLN A 86 -8.71 -5.26 -10.16
C GLN A 86 -8.71 -4.46 -8.84
N PRO A 87 -8.33 -5.09 -7.72
CA PRO A 87 -8.08 -4.41 -6.46
C PRO A 87 -7.04 -3.29 -6.59
N VAL A 88 -7.31 -2.15 -5.98
CA VAL A 88 -6.38 -1.03 -5.88
C VAL A 88 -6.19 -0.68 -4.42
N ALA A 89 -4.97 -0.83 -3.92
CA ALA A 89 -4.57 -0.48 -2.57
C ALA A 89 -3.79 0.84 -2.57
N LEU A 90 -4.30 1.83 -1.88
CA LEU A 90 -3.55 3.04 -1.60
C LEU A 90 -2.64 2.79 -0.39
N LEU A 91 -1.34 2.88 -0.60
CA LEU A 91 -0.33 2.77 0.45
C LEU A 91 -0.05 4.13 1.10
N LEU A 92 -0.06 5.17 0.28
CA LEU A 92 -0.13 6.55 0.68
C LEU A 92 -0.91 7.32 -0.38
N GLY A 93 -1.86 8.15 0.00
CA GLY A 93 -2.68 8.92 -0.92
C GLY A 93 -2.45 10.42 -0.77
N GLY A 94 -2.57 11.14 -1.87
CA GLY A 94 -2.45 12.59 -1.93
C GLY A 94 -3.78 13.27 -2.25
N SER A 95 -4.12 13.41 -3.53
CA SER A 95 -5.32 14.12 -3.97
C SER A 95 -6.61 13.30 -3.75
N PRO A 96 -7.78 13.97 -3.65
CA PRO A 96 -9.06 13.28 -3.57
C PRO A 96 -9.33 12.33 -4.73
N GLU A 97 -8.85 12.65 -5.94
CA GLU A 97 -8.99 11.83 -7.14
C GLU A 97 -8.23 10.50 -6.98
N ILE A 98 -7.01 10.56 -6.46
CA ILE A 98 -6.22 9.35 -6.18
C ILE A 98 -6.83 8.54 -5.04
N MET A 99 -7.32 9.22 -3.99
CA MET A 99 -8.01 8.54 -2.89
C MET A 99 -9.27 7.80 -3.35
N ALA A 100 -10.00 8.36 -4.32
CA ALA A 100 -11.19 7.74 -4.89
C ALA A 100 -10.90 6.43 -5.65
N LEU A 101 -9.64 6.17 -6.05
CA LEU A 101 -9.23 4.94 -6.73
C LEU A 101 -9.16 3.72 -5.79
N LEU A 102 -9.05 3.94 -4.48
CA LEU A 102 -8.98 2.85 -3.49
C LEU A 102 -10.23 1.96 -3.59
N ARG A 103 -10.00 0.70 -3.94
CA ARG A 103 -11.02 -0.34 -3.96
C ARG A 103 -10.42 -1.71 -3.64
N LEU A 104 -10.97 -2.35 -2.62
CA LEU A 104 -10.56 -3.67 -2.16
C LEU A 104 -11.81 -4.49 -1.87
N GLY A 105 -12.11 -5.48 -2.68
CA GLY A 105 -13.35 -6.24 -2.59
C GLY A 105 -14.57 -5.32 -2.54
N SER A 106 -15.37 -5.40 -1.48
CA SER A 106 -16.56 -4.54 -1.29
C SER A 106 -16.27 -3.16 -0.69
N PHE A 107 -15.04 -2.85 -0.35
CA PHE A 107 -14.61 -1.56 0.19
C PHE A 107 -14.17 -0.63 -0.95
N SER A 108 -14.82 0.52 -1.09
CA SER A 108 -14.51 1.54 -2.09
C SER A 108 -14.55 2.93 -1.47
N MET A 109 -13.45 3.67 -1.59
CA MET A 109 -13.36 5.05 -1.10
C MET A 109 -14.27 5.99 -1.88
N LYS A 110 -14.38 5.82 -3.20
CA LYS A 110 -15.31 6.57 -4.04
C LYS A 110 -16.73 6.53 -3.48
N ASN A 111 -17.25 5.34 -3.17
CA ASN A 111 -18.59 5.17 -2.62
C ASN A 111 -18.78 5.83 -1.24
N ILE A 112 -17.69 5.90 -0.45
CA ILE A 112 -17.71 6.57 0.87
C ILE A 112 -17.76 8.09 0.67
N MET A 113 -16.96 8.61 -0.23
CA MET A 113 -16.89 10.04 -0.54
C MET A 113 -18.23 10.55 -1.14
N GLU A 114 -18.79 9.84 -2.11
CA GLU A 114 -20.09 10.19 -2.73
C GLU A 114 -21.22 10.24 -1.69
N ARG A 115 -21.32 9.22 -0.82
CA ARG A 115 -22.33 9.20 0.26
C ARG A 115 -22.12 10.32 1.28
N SER A 116 -20.88 10.69 1.52
CA SER A 116 -20.56 11.79 2.42
C SER A 116 -20.97 13.14 1.81
N MET A 117 -20.72 13.33 0.51
CA MET A 117 -21.16 14.53 -0.22
C MET A 117 -22.68 14.66 -0.27
N GLN A 118 -23.41 13.56 -0.52
CA GLN A 118 -24.87 13.55 -0.47
C GLN A 118 -25.41 13.96 0.90
N ARG A 119 -24.86 13.39 1.98
CA ARG A 119 -25.26 13.75 3.35
C ARG A 119 -24.96 15.21 3.69
N GLN A 120 -23.90 15.78 3.14
CA GLN A 120 -23.54 17.18 3.33
C GLN A 120 -24.47 18.13 2.56
N ALA A 121 -24.94 17.72 1.38
CA ALA A 121 -25.97 18.45 0.64
C ALA A 121 -27.33 18.48 1.39
N ASP A 122 -27.66 17.35 2.04
CA ASP A 122 -28.90 17.23 2.85
C ASP A 122 -28.80 17.91 4.24
N SER A 123 -27.57 18.18 4.71
CA SER A 123 -27.31 18.77 6.04
C SER A 123 -26.02 19.62 6.04
N PRO A 124 -26.10 20.92 5.68
CA PRO A 124 -24.92 21.80 5.54
C PRO A 124 -24.10 22.01 6.83
N ALA A 125 -24.66 21.69 7.99
CA ALA A 125 -23.97 21.80 9.29
C ALA A 125 -22.95 20.66 9.59
N ALA A 126 -22.88 19.63 8.76
CA ALA A 126 -21.90 18.55 8.90
C ALA A 126 -20.57 18.97 8.27
N GLY A 127 -19.57 19.27 9.10
CA GLY A 127 -18.24 19.69 8.68
C GLY A 127 -17.49 18.68 7.78
N PRO A 128 -16.31 19.06 7.28
CA PRO A 128 -15.65 18.39 6.16
C PRO A 128 -15.24 16.93 6.45
N ASN A 129 -15.16 16.14 5.39
CA ASN A 129 -14.89 14.69 5.31
C ASN A 129 -13.69 14.11 6.09
N ILE A 130 -12.83 14.94 6.67
CA ILE A 130 -11.70 14.56 7.53
C ILE A 130 -12.19 13.71 8.72
N ALA A 131 -13.35 14.06 9.30
CA ALA A 131 -13.91 13.32 10.43
C ALA A 131 -14.36 11.89 10.03
N VAL A 132 -14.80 11.67 8.81
CA VAL A 132 -15.15 10.32 8.32
C VAL A 132 -13.90 9.47 8.15
N MET A 133 -12.84 10.05 7.60
CA MET A 133 -11.54 9.36 7.45
C MET A 133 -10.93 9.04 8.81
N GLN A 134 -10.91 10.00 9.74
CA GLN A 134 -10.41 9.78 11.10
C GLN A 134 -11.23 8.73 11.85
N ARG A 135 -12.56 8.73 11.71
CA ARG A 135 -13.41 7.68 12.29
C ARG A 135 -13.15 6.32 11.67
N LEU A 136 -12.96 6.25 10.35
CA LEU A 136 -12.63 5.01 9.66
C LEU A 136 -11.30 4.46 10.15
N MET A 137 -10.27 5.29 10.24
CA MET A 137 -8.96 4.91 10.76
C MET A 137 -9.04 4.46 12.22
N LYS A 138 -9.76 5.20 13.06
CA LYS A 138 -9.96 4.83 14.47
C LYS A 138 -10.73 3.51 14.65
N VAL A 139 -11.77 3.25 13.83
CA VAL A 139 -12.49 1.97 13.83
C VAL A 139 -11.60 0.83 13.39
N VAL A 140 -10.74 1.07 12.40
CA VAL A 140 -9.76 0.10 11.93
C VAL A 140 -8.70 -0.20 12.99
N GLU A 141 -8.24 0.81 13.73
CA GLU A 141 -7.25 0.66 14.81
C GLU A 141 -7.82 -0.04 16.04
N THR A 142 -9.03 0.30 16.46
CA THR A 142 -9.61 -0.14 17.73
C THR A 142 -10.56 -1.33 17.62
N GLY A 143 -11.29 -1.48 16.52
CA GLY A 143 -12.38 -2.45 16.36
C GLY A 143 -12.08 -3.66 15.46
N GLY A 144 -10.90 -3.73 14.88
CA GLY A 144 -10.57 -4.67 13.79
C GLY A 144 -10.53 -6.15 14.15
N SER A 145 -10.62 -6.56 15.42
CA SER A 145 -10.56 -7.97 15.81
C SER A 145 -11.92 -8.70 15.79
N LEU A 146 -13.01 -7.97 15.86
CA LEU A 146 -14.33 -8.56 16.16
C LEU A 146 -15.28 -8.75 14.97
N LEU A 147 -14.99 -8.18 13.78
CA LEU A 147 -15.89 -8.28 12.63
C LEU A 147 -15.18 -8.83 11.38
N PRO A 148 -15.27 -10.15 11.12
CA PRO A 148 -14.53 -10.82 10.05
C PRO A 148 -15.15 -10.67 8.64
N PHE A 149 -16.29 -10.02 8.47
CA PHE A 149 -17.06 -10.07 7.23
C PHE A 149 -17.34 -8.70 6.60
N GLY A 150 -17.45 -8.69 5.26
CA GLY A 150 -17.94 -7.58 4.47
C GLY A 150 -16.95 -6.41 4.33
N ARG A 151 -17.50 -5.19 4.23
CA ARG A 151 -16.71 -3.96 3.99
C ARG A 151 -15.68 -3.66 5.05
N LEU A 152 -15.95 -4.01 6.31
CA LEU A 152 -15.02 -3.79 7.42
C LEU A 152 -13.79 -4.70 7.32
N LYS A 153 -13.94 -5.94 6.82
CA LYS A 153 -12.80 -6.82 6.54
C LYS A 153 -11.83 -6.14 5.56
N HIS A 154 -12.33 -5.61 4.46
CA HIS A 154 -11.47 -5.00 3.44
C HIS A 154 -10.88 -3.66 3.87
N ALA A 155 -11.59 -2.86 4.66
CA ALA A 155 -11.03 -1.65 5.28
C ALA A 155 -9.88 -1.98 6.23
N ARG A 156 -10.05 -3.04 7.06
CA ARG A 156 -8.98 -3.56 7.92
C ARG A 156 -7.79 -4.08 7.12
N ASN A 157 -8.05 -4.82 6.04
CA ASN A 157 -6.99 -5.30 5.15
C ASN A 157 -6.19 -4.14 4.57
N TRP A 158 -6.87 -3.09 4.13
CA TRP A 158 -6.21 -1.86 3.65
C TRP A 158 -5.32 -1.24 4.72
N ALA A 159 -5.83 -1.04 5.95
CA ALA A 159 -5.03 -0.47 7.03
C ALA A 159 -3.83 -1.35 7.39
N LEU A 160 -3.96 -2.67 7.34
CA LEU A 160 -2.84 -3.58 7.56
C LEU A 160 -1.78 -3.43 6.46
N MET A 161 -2.18 -3.34 5.19
CA MET A 161 -1.25 -3.09 4.07
C MET A 161 -0.54 -1.75 4.21
N MET A 162 -1.27 -0.68 4.61
CA MET A 162 -0.66 0.61 4.91
C MET A 162 0.37 0.51 6.04
N ARG A 163 0.09 -0.24 7.10
CA ARG A 163 1.05 -0.42 8.21
C ARG A 163 2.32 -1.13 7.78
N TYR A 164 2.23 -2.21 6.98
CA TYR A 164 3.43 -2.83 6.40
C TYR A 164 4.25 -1.82 5.60
N TRP A 165 3.58 -1.06 4.74
CA TRP A 165 4.23 -0.06 3.88
C TRP A 165 4.89 1.07 4.68
N GLN A 166 4.16 1.66 5.63
CA GLN A 166 4.64 2.78 6.44
C GLN A 166 5.82 2.41 7.33
N GLN A 167 5.84 1.18 7.84
CA GLN A 167 6.96 0.69 8.62
C GLN A 167 8.19 0.37 7.75
N GLY A 168 7.99 0.10 6.46
CA GLY A 168 9.08 -0.13 5.51
C GLY A 168 9.94 -1.36 5.82
N GLY A 169 11.09 -1.44 5.14
CA GLY A 169 12.03 -2.55 5.24
C GLY A 169 11.57 -3.82 4.54
N GLY A 170 12.52 -4.59 4.02
CA GLY A 170 12.25 -5.76 3.17
C GLY A 170 11.32 -6.79 3.80
N GLU A 171 11.43 -7.04 5.10
CA GLU A 171 10.56 -7.98 5.82
C GLU A 171 9.09 -7.55 5.84
N ASN A 172 8.80 -6.26 6.04
CA ASN A 172 7.44 -5.76 6.01
C ASN A 172 6.88 -5.80 4.59
N ILE A 173 7.67 -5.44 3.59
CA ILE A 173 7.26 -5.50 2.18
C ILE A 173 7.00 -6.95 1.74
N LYS A 174 7.87 -7.90 2.11
CA LYS A 174 7.62 -9.32 1.89
C LYS A 174 6.25 -9.75 2.46
N ASN A 175 5.97 -9.38 3.71
CA ASN A 175 4.72 -9.74 4.38
C ASN A 175 3.51 -9.02 3.77
N LEU A 176 3.66 -7.79 3.26
CA LEU A 176 2.66 -7.10 2.46
C LEU A 176 2.30 -7.90 1.20
N LEU A 177 3.31 -8.37 0.46
CA LEU A 177 3.12 -9.18 -0.74
C LEU A 177 2.42 -10.52 -0.43
N ILE A 178 2.87 -11.24 0.60
CA ILE A 178 2.23 -12.49 1.06
C ILE A 178 0.76 -12.24 1.44
N PHE A 179 0.50 -11.17 2.19
CA PHE A 179 -0.84 -10.81 2.62
C PHE A 179 -1.77 -10.52 1.42
N ALA A 180 -1.31 -9.66 0.51
CA ALA A 180 -2.08 -9.30 -0.68
C ALA A 180 -2.31 -10.49 -1.61
N ALA A 181 -1.30 -11.35 -1.80
CA ALA A 181 -1.38 -12.55 -2.59
C ALA A 181 -2.44 -13.53 -2.06
N ASN A 182 -2.49 -13.73 -0.75
CA ASN A 182 -3.48 -14.60 -0.12
C ASN A 182 -4.90 -14.02 -0.16
N GLU A 183 -5.05 -12.72 0.13
CA GLU A 183 -6.38 -12.11 0.30
C GLU A 183 -7.04 -11.71 -1.03
N TYR A 184 -6.25 -11.39 -2.07
CA TYR A 184 -6.75 -10.78 -3.30
C TYR A 184 -6.35 -11.51 -4.59
N LEU A 185 -5.29 -12.35 -4.58
CA LEU A 185 -4.82 -13.04 -5.78
C LEU A 185 -5.05 -14.56 -5.74
N GLY A 186 -5.70 -15.05 -4.67
CA GLY A 186 -6.05 -16.46 -4.53
C GLY A 186 -4.87 -17.40 -4.31
N LEU A 187 -3.67 -16.88 -4.01
CA LEU A 187 -2.53 -17.70 -3.64
C LEU A 187 -2.68 -18.23 -2.22
N ARG A 188 -2.11 -19.41 -1.95
CA ARG A 188 -2.17 -20.06 -0.63
C ARG A 188 -0.76 -20.13 -0.05
N LEU A 189 -0.21 -18.97 0.28
CA LEU A 189 1.12 -18.83 0.86
C LEU A 189 1.06 -18.94 2.40
N PRO A 190 2.19 -19.19 3.07
CA PRO A 190 2.27 -19.15 4.52
C PRO A 190 1.68 -17.85 5.09
N LYS A 191 1.13 -17.91 6.30
CA LYS A 191 0.55 -16.73 6.94
C LYS A 191 1.64 -15.65 7.14
N PRO A 192 1.39 -14.40 6.69
CA PRO A 192 2.36 -13.33 6.88
C PRO A 192 2.53 -13.00 8.38
N ALA A 193 3.74 -12.63 8.77
CA ALA A 193 4.00 -12.11 10.10
C ALA A 193 3.29 -10.77 10.31
N LYS A 194 3.06 -10.38 11.56
CA LYS A 194 2.54 -9.02 11.87
C LYS A 194 3.57 -7.96 11.42
N PRO A 195 3.11 -6.72 11.11
CA PRO A 195 4.02 -5.64 10.79
C PRO A 195 5.06 -5.46 11.91
N LYS A 196 6.34 -5.52 11.52
CA LYS A 196 7.45 -5.19 12.40
C LYS A 196 7.51 -3.69 12.55
N VAL A 197 7.36 -3.23 13.78
CA VAL A 197 7.42 -1.80 14.10
C VAL A 197 8.87 -1.42 14.32
N TYR A 198 9.34 -0.43 13.58
CA TYR A 198 10.65 0.18 13.80
C TYR A 198 10.49 1.45 14.64
N PRO A 199 11.46 1.79 15.47
CA PRO A 199 11.42 3.04 16.24
C PRO A 199 11.44 4.24 15.29
N GLU A 200 10.66 5.28 15.60
CA GLU A 200 10.63 6.54 14.81
C GLU A 200 12.00 7.23 14.78
N TYR A 201 12.78 7.05 15.84
CA TYR A 201 14.12 7.56 16.00
C TYR A 201 15.02 6.42 16.47
N GLY A 202 16.21 6.30 15.87
CA GLY A 202 17.15 5.28 16.25
C GLY A 202 18.44 5.36 15.43
N ILE A 203 19.40 4.55 15.82
CA ILE A 203 20.64 4.35 15.10
C ILE A 203 20.49 3.09 14.28
N PHE A 204 20.61 3.19 12.97
CA PHE A 204 20.71 2.05 12.08
C PHE A 204 22.19 1.76 11.82
N ASP A 205 22.61 0.54 12.09
CA ASP A 205 23.92 0.03 11.70
C ASP A 205 23.82 -0.74 10.40
N PRO A 206 24.39 -0.24 9.29
CA PRO A 206 24.32 -0.92 8.01
C PRO A 206 25.13 -2.22 7.96
N LEU A 207 26.15 -2.37 8.84
CA LEU A 207 26.98 -3.57 8.85
C LEU A 207 26.27 -4.77 9.47
N SER A 208 25.56 -4.55 10.58
CA SER A 208 24.78 -5.59 11.25
C SER A 208 23.32 -5.65 10.77
N SER A 209 22.85 -4.68 9.98
CA SER A 209 21.45 -4.48 9.58
C SER A 209 20.50 -4.39 10.78
N ARG A 210 20.97 -3.88 11.91
CA ARG A 210 20.21 -3.73 13.16
C ARG A 210 19.85 -2.27 13.42
N SER A 211 18.73 -2.08 14.10
CA SER A 211 18.27 -0.76 14.57
C SER A 211 18.24 -0.73 16.07
N TYR A 212 18.77 0.35 16.64
CA TYR A 212 18.87 0.57 18.09
C TYR A 212 18.10 1.82 18.47
N THR A 213 17.40 1.76 19.59
CA THR A 213 16.56 2.89 20.07
C THR A 213 17.36 3.98 20.80
N SER A 214 18.64 3.72 21.09
CA SER A 214 19.53 4.69 21.75
C SER A 214 20.99 4.41 21.43
N LEU A 215 21.85 5.42 21.59
CA LEU A 215 23.30 5.29 21.47
C LEU A 215 23.86 4.28 22.48
N SER A 216 23.35 4.27 23.70
CA SER A 216 23.77 3.31 24.74
C SER A 216 23.48 1.87 24.33
N ALA A 217 22.30 1.62 23.75
CA ALA A 217 21.95 0.27 23.24
C ALA A 217 22.85 -0.13 22.05
N TYR A 218 23.22 0.82 21.18
CA TYR A 218 24.14 0.61 20.08
C TYR A 218 25.54 0.23 20.60
N CYS A 219 26.11 1.04 21.46
CA CYS A 219 27.45 0.81 22.03
C CYS A 219 27.53 -0.52 22.80
N GLN A 220 26.52 -0.87 23.57
CA GLN A 220 26.50 -2.14 24.34
C GLN A 220 26.46 -3.38 23.43
N ASN A 221 25.80 -3.31 22.28
CA ASN A 221 25.65 -4.47 21.40
C ASN A 221 26.78 -4.60 20.39
N GLU A 222 27.41 -3.48 19.99
CA GLU A 222 28.50 -3.49 19.01
C GLU A 222 29.90 -3.39 19.65
N GLY A 223 29.98 -3.38 20.99
CA GLY A 223 31.26 -3.54 21.71
C GLY A 223 32.11 -2.27 21.78
N PHE A 224 31.47 -1.09 21.79
CA PHE A 224 32.14 0.21 22.01
C PHE A 224 32.04 0.65 23.48
#